data_c5d304bcb723c639b7d2bbec5fb99969
#
_entry.id   c5d304bcb723c639b7d2bbec5fb99969
#
_cell.length_a   1.000
_cell.length_b   1.000
_cell.length_c   1.000
_cell.angle_alpha   90.00
_cell.angle_beta   90.00
_cell.angle_gamma   90.00
#
_symmetry.space_group_name_H-M   'P 1'
#
loop_
_entity.id
_entity.type
_entity.pdbx_description
1 polymer ?
#
loop_
_entity_poly.entity_id
_entity_poly.type
_entity_poly.pdbx_seq_one_letter_code
_entity_poly.pdbx_strand_id
1 'polypeptide(L)'
;MTIHDLLTENSKLKQAITNLTAEDQIGYAKVVDQSMTEDGLMTSIKFVETARDDKLTKILEKEYTIEGDVIHFDALIVRFTDQFVMNGQSRAIYLWRRVYGEAMAPRDGLPIEEPGTEPERYEDMLEVLSIKERKLFWSNIWDLANDPEKLSQHGIEAIYGNAVYQKLRPGLIYVFKIGPTGQVHPEVVPDI
;
A
#
# COMPACT_ATOMS: atom_id res chain seq x y z
N MET A 1 -10.28 13.62 -22.23
CA MET A 1 -10.13 12.29 -21.59
C MET A 1 -10.54 12.41 -20.14
N THR A 2 -11.45 11.58 -19.71
CA THR A 2 -11.89 11.48 -18.30
C THR A 2 -11.24 10.28 -17.64
N ILE A 3 -11.33 10.18 -16.30
CA ILE A 3 -10.87 8.97 -15.60
C ILE A 3 -11.68 7.74 -16.03
N HIS A 4 -12.95 7.92 -16.37
CA HIS A 4 -13.79 6.85 -16.90
C HIS A 4 -13.23 6.30 -18.21
N ASP A 5 -12.91 7.16 -19.18
CA ASP A 5 -12.32 6.75 -20.46
C ASP A 5 -10.99 6.02 -20.26
N LEU A 6 -10.15 6.54 -19.35
CA LEU A 6 -8.87 5.94 -19.03
C LEU A 6 -9.00 4.50 -18.49
N LEU A 7 -9.93 4.28 -17.57
CA LEU A 7 -10.10 2.99 -16.89
C LEU A 7 -10.90 1.97 -17.74
N THR A 8 -11.82 2.41 -18.58
CA THR A 8 -12.70 1.51 -19.32
C THR A 8 -12.25 1.24 -20.75
N GLU A 9 -11.67 2.22 -21.43
CA GLU A 9 -11.36 2.16 -22.85
C GLU A 9 -9.85 2.05 -23.15
N ASN A 10 -8.99 2.39 -22.20
CA ASN A 10 -7.55 2.39 -22.42
C ASN A 10 -6.97 0.96 -22.41
N SER A 11 -6.71 0.42 -23.59
CA SER A 11 -6.14 -0.93 -23.74
C SER A 11 -4.76 -1.10 -23.12
N LYS A 12 -3.94 -0.02 -23.09
CA LYS A 12 -2.60 -0.03 -22.48
C LYS A 12 -2.67 -0.16 -20.98
N LEU A 13 -3.57 0.59 -20.33
CA LEU A 13 -3.81 0.48 -18.90
C LEU A 13 -4.33 -0.90 -18.53
N LYS A 14 -5.26 -1.45 -19.31
CA LYS A 14 -5.75 -2.82 -19.11
C LYS A 14 -4.62 -3.84 -19.18
N GLN A 15 -3.73 -3.71 -20.14
CA GLN A 15 -2.56 -4.59 -20.27
C GLN A 15 -1.61 -4.46 -19.08
N ALA A 16 -1.33 -3.23 -18.63
CA ALA A 16 -0.48 -2.97 -17.47
C ALA A 16 -1.04 -3.61 -16.20
N ILE A 17 -2.35 -3.45 -15.94
CA ILE A 17 -3.03 -4.06 -14.79
C ILE A 17 -3.00 -5.58 -14.87
N THR A 18 -3.18 -6.14 -16.07
CA THR A 18 -3.11 -7.58 -16.32
C THR A 18 -1.75 -8.17 -15.97
N ASN A 19 -0.68 -7.40 -16.11
CA ASN A 19 0.69 -7.82 -15.79
C ASN A 19 1.05 -7.73 -14.31
N LEU A 20 0.15 -7.29 -13.43
CA LEU A 20 0.39 -7.31 -11.98
C LEU A 20 0.57 -8.73 -11.46
N THR A 21 1.54 -8.92 -10.58
CA THR A 21 1.78 -10.20 -9.93
C THR A 21 0.70 -10.52 -8.90
N ALA A 22 0.46 -11.82 -8.69
CA ALA A 22 -0.60 -12.28 -7.81
C ALA A 22 -0.24 -12.19 -6.32
N GLU A 23 1.03 -12.36 -5.99
CA GLU A 23 1.55 -12.27 -4.62
C GLU A 23 2.96 -11.73 -4.64
N ASP A 24 3.21 -10.71 -3.82
CA ASP A 24 4.47 -10.02 -3.73
C ASP A 24 4.82 -9.63 -2.30
N GLN A 25 6.11 -9.61 -1.99
CA GLN A 25 6.62 -8.92 -0.83
C GLN A 25 6.69 -7.42 -1.15
N ILE A 26 5.99 -6.62 -0.35
CA ILE A 26 5.85 -5.18 -0.59
C ILE A 26 6.68 -4.31 0.34
N GLY A 27 7.26 -4.89 1.37
CA GLY A 27 8.09 -4.17 2.31
C GLY A 27 8.23 -4.89 3.63
N TYR A 28 8.83 -4.22 4.59
CA TYR A 28 8.97 -4.71 5.95
C TYR A 28 9.07 -3.57 6.97
N ALA A 29 8.84 -3.91 8.21
CA ALA A 29 9.10 -3.02 9.34
C ALA A 29 9.89 -3.74 10.42
N LYS A 30 10.69 -2.99 11.18
CA LYS A 30 11.39 -3.50 12.36
C LYS A 30 11.50 -2.44 13.44
N VAL A 31 11.59 -2.89 14.68
CA VAL A 31 11.84 -2.01 15.81
C VAL A 31 13.31 -1.56 15.79
N VAL A 32 13.52 -0.25 15.83
CA VAL A 32 14.85 0.38 15.93
C VAL A 32 15.20 0.60 17.38
N ASP A 33 14.23 1.09 18.18
CA ASP A 33 14.36 1.32 19.61
C ASP A 33 13.02 1.12 20.30
N GLN A 34 13.08 0.61 21.52
CA GLN A 34 11.90 0.52 22.37
C GLN A 34 12.31 0.81 23.81
N SER A 35 11.80 1.89 24.36
CA SER A 35 12.22 2.40 25.66
C SER A 35 11.03 2.91 26.48
N MET A 36 11.16 2.79 27.80
CA MET A 36 10.22 3.35 28.74
C MET A 36 10.59 4.81 29.03
N THR A 37 9.65 5.73 28.80
CA THR A 37 9.79 7.16 29.08
C THR A 37 8.83 7.57 30.21
N GLU A 38 8.85 8.84 30.59
CA GLU A 38 7.87 9.39 31.56
C GLU A 38 6.42 9.31 31.04
N ASP A 39 6.24 9.36 29.72
CA ASP A 39 4.93 9.27 29.05
C ASP A 39 4.49 7.83 28.77
N GLY A 40 5.33 6.83 29.10
CA GLY A 40 5.04 5.42 28.87
C GLY A 40 6.04 4.75 27.92
N LEU A 41 5.65 3.59 27.40
CA LEU A 41 6.45 2.85 26.44
C LEU A 41 6.43 3.57 25.09
N MET A 42 7.61 3.89 24.55
CA MET A 42 7.77 4.45 23.22
C MET A 42 8.49 3.45 22.33
N THR A 43 7.97 3.27 21.13
CA THR A 43 8.57 2.37 20.13
C THR A 43 8.89 3.13 18.86
N SER A 44 10.15 3.11 18.46
CA SER A 44 10.62 3.63 17.20
C SER A 44 10.77 2.48 16.20
N ILE A 45 10.16 2.63 15.04
CA ILE A 45 10.18 1.65 13.97
C ILE A 45 10.77 2.23 12.69
N LYS A 46 11.41 1.37 11.94
CA LYS A 46 11.81 1.63 10.56
C LYS A 46 10.86 0.87 9.65
N PHE A 47 10.18 1.60 8.76
CA PHE A 47 9.39 1.06 7.68
C PHE A 47 10.16 1.17 6.37
N VAL A 48 10.22 0.08 5.63
CA VAL A 48 10.91 0.01 4.34
C VAL A 48 9.96 -0.57 3.31
N GLU A 49 9.81 0.12 2.20
CA GLU A 49 9.16 -0.42 1.02
C GLU A 49 10.23 -0.92 0.04
N THR A 50 9.99 -2.08 -0.56
CA THR A 50 10.92 -2.71 -1.51
C THR A 50 10.34 -2.67 -2.93
N ALA A 51 11.23 -2.68 -3.93
CA ALA A 51 10.82 -2.75 -5.32
C ALA A 51 10.09 -4.07 -5.61
N ARG A 52 9.14 -4.03 -6.55
CA ARG A 52 8.30 -5.18 -6.91
C ARG A 52 9.09 -6.36 -7.47
N ASP A 53 10.10 -6.10 -8.22
CA ASP A 53 10.95 -7.07 -8.93
C ASP A 53 12.23 -7.41 -8.19
N ASP A 54 12.64 -6.59 -7.22
CA ASP A 54 13.84 -6.78 -6.42
C ASP A 54 13.61 -6.44 -4.93
N LYS A 55 13.45 -7.47 -4.13
CA LYS A 55 13.23 -7.36 -2.67
C LYS A 55 14.40 -6.75 -1.90
N LEU A 56 15.56 -6.64 -2.51
CA LEU A 56 16.75 -6.03 -1.90
C LEU A 56 16.83 -4.53 -2.18
N THR A 57 16.19 -4.05 -3.23
CA THR A 57 16.13 -2.64 -3.56
C THR A 57 15.07 -1.93 -2.73
N LYS A 58 15.51 -0.99 -1.90
CA LYS A 58 14.64 -0.12 -1.09
C LYS A 58 14.21 1.08 -1.91
N ILE A 59 12.90 1.33 -1.99
CA ILE A 59 12.33 2.49 -2.69
C ILE A 59 11.78 3.55 -1.75
N LEU A 60 11.42 3.17 -0.52
CA LEU A 60 10.99 4.08 0.53
C LEU A 60 11.54 3.61 1.86
N GLU A 61 12.11 4.51 2.65
CA GLU A 61 12.53 4.24 4.02
C GLU A 61 12.10 5.39 4.91
N LYS A 62 11.31 5.10 5.95
CA LYS A 62 10.85 6.07 6.94
C LYS A 62 10.93 5.51 8.34
N GLU A 63 11.20 6.39 9.30
CA GLU A 63 11.18 6.08 10.72
C GLU A 63 10.00 6.76 11.39
N TYR A 64 9.35 6.04 12.30
CA TYR A 64 8.22 6.53 13.07
C TYR A 64 8.41 6.18 14.54
N THR A 65 7.95 7.06 15.42
CA THR A 65 7.89 6.80 16.86
C THR A 65 6.44 6.87 17.29
N ILE A 66 5.99 5.82 17.97
CA ILE A 66 4.64 5.69 18.49
C ILE A 66 4.66 5.43 19.98
N GLU A 67 3.58 5.82 20.67
CA GLU A 67 3.31 5.39 22.04
C GLU A 67 2.79 3.94 22.05
N GLY A 68 3.35 3.14 22.96
CA GLY A 68 3.02 1.72 23.07
C GLY A 68 3.86 0.83 22.14
N ASP A 69 3.44 -0.42 22.02
CA ASP A 69 4.10 -1.46 21.23
C ASP A 69 3.19 -2.08 20.16
N VAL A 70 2.01 -1.51 19.97
CA VAL A 70 1.05 -1.96 18.96
C VAL A 70 0.92 -0.91 17.88
N ILE A 71 1.10 -1.33 16.64
CA ILE A 71 1.04 -0.46 15.47
C ILE A 71 0.07 -1.00 14.42
N HIS A 72 -0.55 -0.07 13.71
CA HIS A 72 -1.35 -0.34 12.53
C HIS A 72 -0.66 0.25 11.31
N PHE A 73 -0.43 -0.58 10.29
CA PHE A 73 0.05 -0.16 8.97
C PHE A 73 -1.15 -0.16 8.02
N ASP A 74 -1.58 1.02 7.61
CA ASP A 74 -2.80 1.22 6.86
C ASP A 74 -2.49 1.46 5.38
N ALA A 75 -2.99 0.58 4.53
CA ALA A 75 -2.86 0.66 3.09
C ALA A 75 -4.22 0.69 2.41
N LEU A 76 -4.33 1.47 1.34
CA LEU A 76 -5.45 1.41 0.42
C LEU A 76 -5.18 0.33 -0.62
N ILE A 77 -6.09 -0.62 -0.72
CA ILE A 77 -6.04 -1.64 -1.76
C ILE A 77 -7.05 -1.31 -2.83
N VAL A 78 -6.60 -1.15 -4.06
CA VAL A 78 -7.46 -0.94 -5.22
C VAL A 78 -7.53 -2.25 -5.99
N ARG A 79 -8.70 -2.88 -5.96
CA ARG A 79 -8.98 -4.09 -6.74
C ARG A 79 -9.71 -3.73 -8.02
N PHE A 80 -9.36 -4.42 -9.08
CA PHE A 80 -10.04 -4.29 -10.36
C PHE A 80 -11.04 -5.42 -10.51
N THR A 81 -12.21 -5.09 -11.06
CA THR A 81 -13.32 -6.04 -11.28
C THR A 81 -12.99 -7.02 -12.41
N ASP A 82 -13.90 -7.93 -12.70
CA ASP A 82 -13.75 -9.08 -13.61
C ASP A 82 -13.20 -8.75 -15.00
N GLN A 83 -13.42 -7.54 -15.51
CA GLN A 83 -12.85 -7.13 -16.79
C GLN A 83 -11.29 -7.09 -16.79
N PHE A 84 -10.68 -7.05 -15.62
CA PHE A 84 -9.23 -7.06 -15.41
C PHE A 84 -8.74 -8.37 -14.78
N VAL A 85 -9.62 -9.34 -14.63
CA VAL A 85 -9.26 -10.65 -14.08
C VAL A 85 -8.84 -11.57 -15.22
N MET A 86 -7.64 -12.12 -15.10
CA MET A 86 -7.15 -13.16 -16.01
C MET A 86 -6.77 -14.40 -15.21
N ASN A 87 -7.10 -15.56 -15.74
CA ASN A 87 -6.81 -16.86 -15.10
C ASN A 87 -7.39 -17.01 -13.68
N GLY A 88 -8.52 -16.37 -13.38
CA GLY A 88 -9.17 -16.42 -12.08
C GLY A 88 -8.43 -15.68 -10.95
N GLN A 89 -7.41 -14.88 -11.27
CA GLN A 89 -6.66 -14.09 -10.30
C GLN A 89 -7.07 -12.63 -10.38
N SER A 90 -7.59 -12.09 -9.29
CA SER A 90 -7.85 -10.65 -9.16
C SER A 90 -6.54 -9.89 -9.17
N ARG A 91 -6.55 -8.72 -9.82
CA ARG A 91 -5.42 -7.81 -9.85
C ARG A 91 -5.66 -6.65 -8.89
N ALA A 92 -4.65 -6.33 -8.11
CA ALA A 92 -4.73 -5.25 -7.14
C ALA A 92 -3.45 -4.42 -7.15
N ILE A 93 -3.62 -3.14 -6.89
CA ILE A 93 -2.53 -2.24 -6.49
C ILE A 93 -2.72 -1.83 -5.04
N TYR A 94 -1.64 -1.46 -4.38
CA TYR A 94 -1.68 -0.99 -3.00
C TYR A 94 -1.03 0.38 -2.89
N LEU A 95 -1.57 1.20 -1.98
CA LEU A 95 -1.08 2.53 -1.64
C LEU A 95 -0.94 2.60 -0.12
N TRP A 96 0.26 2.80 0.38
CA TRP A 96 0.49 2.98 1.80
C TRP A 96 0.01 4.34 2.25
N ARG A 97 -0.95 4.38 3.17
CA ARG A 97 -1.49 5.64 3.66
C ARG A 97 -0.75 6.16 4.88
N ARG A 98 -0.75 5.40 5.95
CA ARG A 98 -0.28 5.87 7.26
C ARG A 98 0.03 4.73 8.21
N VAL A 99 0.77 5.09 9.27
CA VAL A 99 0.93 4.26 10.46
C VAL A 99 0.32 4.98 11.66
N TYR A 100 -0.24 4.22 12.60
CA TYR A 100 -0.76 4.75 13.86
C TYR A 100 -0.69 3.71 14.97
N GLY A 101 -0.46 4.17 16.20
CA GLY A 101 -0.49 3.33 17.41
C GLY A 101 -1.91 3.17 17.97
N GLU A 102 -2.08 2.31 18.99
CA GLU A 102 -3.38 2.11 19.65
C GLU A 102 -3.94 3.37 20.31
N ALA A 103 -3.08 4.22 20.85
CA ALA A 103 -3.47 5.47 21.50
C ALA A 103 -3.83 6.59 20.50
N MET A 104 -3.64 6.35 19.20
CA MET A 104 -3.81 7.34 18.14
C MET A 104 -5.06 7.04 17.32
N ALA A 105 -5.89 8.06 17.05
CA ALA A 105 -6.99 7.90 16.10
C ALA A 105 -6.43 7.69 14.68
N PRO A 106 -7.04 6.81 13.85
CA PRO A 106 -6.55 6.56 12.49
C PRO A 106 -6.37 7.81 11.62
N ARG A 107 -7.24 8.81 11.80
CA ARG A 107 -7.15 10.09 11.09
C ARG A 107 -5.91 10.91 11.42
N ASP A 108 -5.33 10.69 12.61
CA ASP A 108 -4.15 11.41 13.11
C ASP A 108 -2.86 10.63 12.82
N GLY A 109 -2.97 9.52 12.07
CA GLY A 109 -1.86 8.66 11.72
C GLY A 109 -0.77 9.37 10.92
N LEU A 110 0.45 8.88 11.07
CA LEU A 110 1.64 9.42 10.42
C LEU A 110 1.70 8.94 8.96
N PRO A 111 1.80 9.83 7.96
CA PRO A 111 1.70 9.47 6.56
C PRO A 111 2.89 8.64 6.09
N ILE A 112 2.63 7.67 5.23
CA ILE A 112 3.66 6.89 4.52
C ILE A 112 3.86 7.46 3.13
N GLU A 113 2.84 7.45 2.28
CA GLU A 113 2.84 8.04 0.94
C GLU A 113 1.97 9.30 0.90
N GLU A 114 2.28 10.22 0.00
CA GLU A 114 1.45 11.40 -0.23
C GLU A 114 0.27 11.07 -1.14
N PRO A 115 -0.97 11.37 -0.72
CA PRO A 115 -2.16 11.21 -1.56
C PRO A 115 -2.02 11.96 -2.89
N GLY A 116 -2.45 11.33 -3.98
CA GLY A 116 -2.46 11.91 -5.32
C GLY A 116 -1.14 11.79 -6.09
N THR A 117 -0.09 11.28 -5.45
CA THR A 117 1.21 11.07 -6.10
C THR A 117 1.32 9.66 -6.69
N GLU A 118 2.18 9.53 -7.71
CA GLU A 118 2.54 8.24 -8.30
C GLU A 118 3.52 7.52 -7.39
N PRO A 119 3.21 6.29 -6.93
CA PRO A 119 4.19 5.49 -6.21
C PRO A 119 5.32 5.02 -7.11
N GLU A 120 6.55 5.12 -6.64
CA GLU A 120 7.76 4.73 -7.39
C GLU A 120 7.68 3.28 -7.90
N ARG A 121 7.14 2.36 -7.11
CA ARG A 121 6.97 0.95 -7.47
C ARG A 121 6.08 0.69 -8.68
N TYR A 122 5.28 1.67 -9.10
CA TYR A 122 4.37 1.56 -10.24
C TYR A 122 4.80 2.38 -11.46
N GLU A 123 5.91 3.12 -11.38
CA GLU A 123 6.41 3.92 -12.51
C GLU A 123 6.59 3.08 -13.76
N ASP A 124 7.34 1.99 -13.66
CA ASP A 124 7.60 1.08 -14.80
C ASP A 124 6.32 0.42 -15.33
N MET A 125 5.40 0.08 -14.43
CA MET A 125 4.13 -0.55 -14.81
C MET A 125 3.29 0.38 -15.69
N LEU A 126 3.28 1.67 -15.39
CA LEU A 126 2.47 2.66 -16.08
C LEU A 126 3.23 3.47 -17.15
N GLU A 127 4.48 3.10 -17.48
CA GLU A 127 5.25 3.72 -18.57
C GLU A 127 4.53 3.71 -19.92
N VAL A 128 3.63 2.76 -20.13
CA VAL A 128 2.78 2.68 -21.32
C VAL A 128 1.81 3.86 -21.46
N LEU A 129 1.57 4.57 -20.37
CA LEU A 129 0.73 5.76 -20.30
C LEU A 129 1.59 7.02 -20.47
N SER A 130 1.00 8.06 -21.07
CA SER A 130 1.62 9.39 -21.07
C SER A 130 1.65 9.99 -19.64
N ILE A 131 2.52 10.95 -19.43
CA ILE A 131 2.62 11.68 -18.14
C ILE A 131 1.25 12.26 -17.71
N LYS A 132 0.48 12.77 -18.66
CA LYS A 132 -0.85 13.34 -18.40
C LYS A 132 -1.84 12.27 -17.95
N GLU A 133 -1.84 11.10 -18.59
CA GLU A 133 -2.69 9.96 -18.21
C GLU A 133 -2.30 9.41 -16.84
N ARG A 134 -1.02 9.28 -16.55
CA ARG A 134 -0.52 8.84 -15.23
C ARG A 134 -0.95 9.79 -14.12
N LYS A 135 -0.78 11.10 -14.30
CA LYS A 135 -1.25 12.09 -13.34
C LYS A 135 -2.75 12.02 -13.09
N LEU A 136 -3.53 11.87 -14.16
CA LEU A 136 -4.99 11.71 -14.05
C LEU A 136 -5.35 10.44 -13.28
N PHE A 137 -4.70 9.32 -13.57
CA PHE A 137 -4.92 8.04 -12.92
C PHE A 137 -4.69 8.15 -11.40
N TRP A 138 -3.49 8.57 -10.97
CA TRP A 138 -3.15 8.60 -9.55
C TRP A 138 -3.95 9.60 -8.75
N SER A 139 -4.14 10.82 -9.25
CA SER A 139 -4.94 11.82 -8.54
C SER A 139 -6.37 11.34 -8.30
N ASN A 140 -6.97 10.67 -9.28
CA ASN A 140 -8.35 10.19 -9.16
C ASN A 140 -8.47 8.89 -8.35
N ILE A 141 -7.48 8.00 -8.38
CA ILE A 141 -7.50 6.78 -7.55
C ILE A 141 -7.61 7.14 -6.07
N TRP A 142 -6.83 8.11 -5.59
CA TRP A 142 -6.89 8.58 -4.22
C TRP A 142 -8.25 9.23 -3.87
N ASP A 143 -8.81 10.00 -4.79
CA ASP A 143 -10.11 10.66 -4.62
C ASP A 143 -11.26 9.64 -4.67
N LEU A 144 -11.25 8.75 -5.65
CA LEU A 144 -12.27 7.72 -5.82
C LEU A 144 -12.31 6.72 -4.65
N ALA A 145 -11.19 6.49 -4.01
CA ALA A 145 -11.10 5.61 -2.84
C ALA A 145 -12.01 6.03 -1.69
N ASN A 146 -12.43 7.28 -1.67
CA ASN A 146 -13.35 7.82 -0.66
C ASN A 146 -14.84 7.79 -1.10
N ASP A 147 -15.12 7.33 -2.31
CA ASP A 147 -16.48 7.31 -2.87
C ASP A 147 -16.80 5.94 -3.50
N PRO A 148 -17.31 4.98 -2.70
CA PRO A 148 -17.58 3.61 -3.17
C PRO A 148 -18.60 3.52 -4.31
N GLU A 149 -19.55 4.45 -4.40
CA GLU A 149 -20.55 4.44 -5.47
C GLU A 149 -19.93 4.80 -6.82
N LYS A 150 -19.03 5.75 -6.85
CA LYS A 150 -18.28 6.10 -8.07
C LYS A 150 -17.32 5.02 -8.50
N LEU A 151 -16.72 4.31 -7.56
CA LEU A 151 -15.77 3.23 -7.85
C LEU A 151 -16.39 2.11 -8.68
N SER A 152 -17.57 1.64 -8.30
CA SER A 152 -18.24 0.54 -8.99
C SER A 152 -18.58 0.87 -10.45
N GLN A 153 -18.83 2.14 -10.77
CA GLN A 153 -19.10 2.61 -12.14
C GLN A 153 -17.88 2.51 -13.06
N HIS A 154 -16.68 2.47 -12.49
CA HIS A 154 -15.42 2.42 -13.23
C HIS A 154 -14.76 1.04 -13.27
N GLY A 155 -15.42 0.01 -12.76
CA GLY A 155 -14.84 -1.32 -12.68
C GLY A 155 -13.74 -1.44 -11.62
N ILE A 156 -13.75 -0.56 -10.62
CA ILE A 156 -12.81 -0.55 -9.50
C ILE A 156 -13.56 -0.83 -8.21
N GLU A 157 -13.02 -1.73 -7.42
CA GLU A 157 -13.40 -1.97 -6.06
C GLU A 157 -12.24 -1.51 -5.15
N ALA A 158 -12.35 -0.33 -4.54
CA ALA A 158 -11.39 0.07 -3.54
C ALA A 158 -11.76 -0.55 -2.20
N ILE A 159 -10.81 -1.28 -1.63
CA ILE A 159 -10.93 -1.81 -0.29
C ILE A 159 -9.93 -1.03 0.56
N TYR A 160 -10.42 -0.38 1.62
CA TYR A 160 -9.53 0.09 2.66
C TYR A 160 -8.86 -1.13 3.26
N GLY A 161 -7.59 -1.31 2.96
CA GLY A 161 -6.83 -2.45 3.43
C GLY A 161 -6.94 -2.58 4.94
N ASN A 162 -7.05 -3.78 5.41
CA ASN A 162 -6.94 -4.04 6.83
C ASN A 162 -5.62 -3.44 7.29
N ALA A 163 -5.71 -2.48 8.20
CA ALA A 163 -4.54 -2.03 8.90
C ALA A 163 -3.87 -3.26 9.50
N VAL A 164 -2.69 -3.59 9.03
CA VAL A 164 -1.95 -4.73 9.56
C VAL A 164 -1.60 -4.39 11.00
N TYR A 165 -2.31 -5.02 11.90
CA TYR A 165 -2.11 -4.88 13.34
C TYR A 165 -0.96 -5.78 13.76
N GLN A 166 0.04 -5.21 14.42
CA GLN A 166 1.17 -5.95 14.97
C GLN A 166 1.58 -5.45 16.35
N LYS A 167 1.80 -6.40 17.25
CA LYS A 167 2.54 -6.13 18.48
C LYS A 167 4.03 -6.22 18.19
N LEU A 168 4.69 -5.07 18.25
CA LEU A 168 6.09 -4.93 17.89
C LEU A 168 7.01 -5.42 18.99
N ARG A 169 8.04 -6.17 18.59
CA ARG A 169 9.10 -6.63 19.48
C ARG A 169 10.46 -6.39 18.83
N PRO A 170 11.47 -5.92 19.59
CA PRO A 170 12.84 -5.88 19.15
C PRO A 170 13.33 -7.27 18.72
N GLY A 171 14.20 -7.32 17.71
CA GLY A 171 14.76 -8.57 17.19
C GLY A 171 13.87 -9.33 16.21
N LEU A 172 12.73 -8.76 15.81
CA LEU A 172 11.84 -9.31 14.80
C LEU A 172 11.70 -8.36 13.61
N ILE A 173 11.56 -8.95 12.43
CA ILE A 173 11.20 -8.25 11.19
C ILE A 173 9.80 -8.66 10.81
N TYR A 174 8.96 -7.68 10.51
CA TYR A 174 7.58 -7.85 10.05
C TYR A 174 7.55 -7.62 8.55
N VAL A 175 7.52 -8.71 7.77
CA VAL A 175 7.53 -8.67 6.31
C VAL A 175 6.10 -8.58 5.81
N PHE A 176 5.80 -7.58 5.00
CA PHE A 176 4.47 -7.39 4.41
C PHE A 176 4.40 -8.04 3.03
N LYS A 177 3.35 -8.82 2.82
CA LYS A 177 3.03 -9.47 1.55
C LYS A 177 1.61 -9.10 1.13
N ILE A 178 1.39 -9.01 -0.16
CA ILE A 178 0.06 -8.84 -0.74
C ILE A 178 -0.36 -10.11 -1.48
N GLY A 179 -1.51 -10.65 -1.11
CA GLY A 179 -2.05 -11.85 -1.73
C GLY A 179 -2.85 -11.57 -3.01
N PRO A 180 -3.29 -12.63 -3.70
CA PRO A 180 -4.04 -12.54 -4.97
C PRO A 180 -5.36 -11.75 -4.86
N THR A 181 -5.94 -11.72 -3.66
CA THR A 181 -7.19 -11.00 -3.36
C THR A 181 -6.96 -9.55 -2.91
N GLY A 182 -5.71 -9.06 -2.91
CA GLY A 182 -5.34 -7.74 -2.45
C GLY A 182 -5.18 -7.62 -0.93
N GLN A 183 -5.29 -8.70 -0.18
CA GLN A 183 -5.07 -8.67 1.27
C GLN A 183 -3.59 -8.52 1.60
N VAL A 184 -3.26 -7.53 2.42
CA VAL A 184 -1.94 -7.38 3.01
C VAL A 184 -1.87 -8.22 4.28
N HIS A 185 -0.84 -9.04 4.40
CA HIS A 185 -0.59 -9.86 5.58
C HIS A 185 0.88 -9.83 5.99
N PRO A 186 1.18 -9.87 7.29
CA PRO A 186 2.54 -9.89 7.77
C PRO A 186 3.05 -11.33 7.91
N GLU A 187 4.33 -11.49 7.65
CA GLU A 187 5.12 -12.65 8.06
C GLU A 187 6.19 -12.19 9.04
N VAL A 188 6.29 -12.84 10.18
CA VAL A 188 7.25 -12.44 11.22
C VAL A 188 8.45 -13.35 11.15
N VAL A 189 9.63 -12.76 10.99
CA VAL A 189 10.91 -13.48 10.93
C VAL A 189 11.93 -12.88 11.91
N PRO A 190 12.91 -13.65 12.40
CA PRO A 190 13.98 -13.11 13.22
C PRO A 190 14.85 -12.11 12.45
N ASP A 191 15.31 -11.05 13.11
CA ASP A 191 16.35 -10.13 12.62
C ASP A 191 17.71 -10.73 13.04
N ILE A 192 18.35 -11.47 12.13
CA ILE A 192 19.59 -12.21 12.38
C ILE A 192 20.78 -11.35 11.96
#